data_dafb6809a6166e8c02c2f27c03f6462c
#
_entry.id   dafb6809a6166e8c02c2f27c03f6462c
#
_cell.length_a   1.000
_cell.length_b   1.000
_cell.length_c   1.000
_cell.angle_alpha   90.00
_cell.angle_beta   90.00
_cell.angle_gamma   90.00
#
_symmetry.space_group_name_H-M   'P 1'
#
loop_
_entity.id
_entity.type
_entity.pdbx_description
1 polymer ?
#
loop_
_entity_poly.entity_id
_entity_poly.type
_entity_poly.pdbx_seq_one_letter_code
_entity_poly.pdbx_strand_id
1 'polypeptide(L)'
;MAAPEMQFIAREVESLFRAHYSKLVWYAQTLLTRNAQTSDPGRAEEAVQEAFAIAWSKWEDLFASPNPAGWLYNTVNNVVRNMIRADQQWASRLLQAQAALSHQPFQPPPGADLELEGLVSQEDLDLLKRLYLEGMTYEELAAEENLNQNTLAARVRRIKLRFQKIYREIEHFSDPPCKKSDTARH
;
A
#
# COMPACT_ATOMS: atom_id res chain seq x y z
N MET A 1 -26.50 11.49 14.26
CA MET A 1 -26.15 10.60 15.39
C MET A 1 -26.12 11.41 16.68
N ALA A 2 -26.81 10.96 17.71
CA ALA A 2 -26.80 11.63 19.00
C ALA A 2 -25.47 11.37 19.75
N ALA A 3 -24.98 12.33 20.54
CA ALA A 3 -23.72 12.20 21.29
C ALA A 3 -23.61 10.92 22.17
N PRO A 4 -24.68 10.46 22.85
CA PRO A 4 -24.63 9.24 23.66
C PRO A 4 -24.46 7.97 22.81
N GLU A 5 -24.99 7.93 21.60
CA GLU A 5 -24.86 6.79 20.66
C GLU A 5 -23.41 6.64 20.18
N MET A 6 -22.75 7.75 19.86
CA MET A 6 -21.34 7.77 19.47
C MET A 6 -20.42 7.29 20.63
N GLN A 7 -20.74 7.66 21.86
CA GLN A 7 -19.98 7.21 23.03
C GLN A 7 -20.14 5.70 23.29
N PHE A 8 -21.32 5.15 23.05
CA PHE A 8 -21.56 3.71 23.16
C PHE A 8 -20.73 2.95 22.12
N ILE A 9 -20.81 3.35 20.83
CA ILE A 9 -20.04 2.75 19.75
C ILE A 9 -18.53 2.79 20.04
N ALA A 10 -18.04 3.95 20.51
CA ALA A 10 -16.62 4.11 20.83
C ALA A 10 -16.15 3.11 21.90
N ARG A 11 -16.93 2.92 22.96
CA ARG A 11 -16.63 1.96 24.04
C ARG A 11 -16.61 0.52 23.55
N GLU A 12 -17.58 0.14 22.75
CA GLU A 12 -17.68 -1.22 22.22
C GLU A 12 -16.54 -1.53 21.27
N VAL A 13 -16.20 -0.63 20.34
CA VAL A 13 -15.04 -0.76 19.45
C VAL A 13 -13.72 -0.79 20.23
N GLU A 14 -13.57 0.06 21.26
CA GLU A 14 -12.40 0.05 22.14
C GLU A 14 -12.28 -1.27 22.90
N SER A 15 -13.39 -1.82 23.39
CA SER A 15 -13.41 -3.13 24.05
C SER A 15 -12.92 -4.25 23.13
N LEU A 16 -13.42 -4.28 21.89
CA LEU A 16 -12.96 -5.22 20.87
C LEU A 16 -11.47 -5.03 20.54
N PHE A 17 -11.01 -3.79 20.43
CA PHE A 17 -9.62 -3.47 20.22
C PHE A 17 -8.74 -4.06 21.33
N ARG A 18 -9.03 -3.76 22.57
CA ARG A 18 -8.25 -4.26 23.72
C ARG A 18 -8.25 -5.78 23.82
N ALA A 19 -9.38 -6.42 23.51
CA ALA A 19 -9.52 -7.88 23.62
C ALA A 19 -8.82 -8.65 22.47
N HIS A 20 -8.75 -8.06 21.27
CA HIS A 20 -8.36 -8.80 20.07
C HIS A 20 -7.12 -8.26 19.36
N TYR A 21 -6.63 -7.05 19.65
CA TYR A 21 -5.56 -6.40 18.90
C TYR A 21 -4.33 -7.29 18.72
N SER A 22 -3.73 -7.80 19.81
CA SER A 22 -2.52 -8.62 19.73
C SER A 22 -2.71 -9.92 18.95
N LYS A 23 -3.91 -10.54 19.08
CA LYS A 23 -4.25 -11.76 18.34
C LYS A 23 -4.44 -11.47 16.84
N LEU A 24 -5.03 -10.33 16.50
CA LEU A 24 -5.21 -9.88 15.12
C LEU A 24 -3.89 -9.52 14.47
N VAL A 25 -2.97 -8.87 15.19
CA VAL A 25 -1.61 -8.59 14.70
C VAL A 25 -0.87 -9.90 14.42
N TRP A 26 -0.89 -10.85 15.35
CA TRP A 26 -0.29 -12.17 15.11
C TRP A 26 -0.91 -12.88 13.89
N TYR A 27 -2.23 -12.83 13.76
CA TYR A 27 -2.95 -13.40 12.61
C TYR A 27 -2.55 -12.72 11.29
N ALA A 28 -2.52 -11.38 11.25
CA ALA A 28 -2.08 -10.62 10.10
C ALA A 28 -0.63 -10.97 9.72
N GLN A 29 0.27 -11.06 10.71
CA GLN A 29 1.66 -11.46 10.50
C GLN A 29 1.75 -12.86 9.87
N THR A 30 0.96 -13.82 10.36
CA THR A 30 0.91 -15.16 9.80
C THR A 30 0.46 -15.17 8.34
N LEU A 31 -0.55 -14.37 7.99
CA LEU A 31 -1.04 -14.24 6.61
C LEU A 31 0.01 -13.60 5.69
N LEU A 32 0.68 -12.55 6.15
CA LEU A 32 1.72 -11.85 5.41
C LEU A 32 2.93 -12.76 5.16
N THR A 33 3.42 -13.46 6.18
CA THR A 33 4.56 -14.38 6.06
C THR A 33 4.29 -15.53 5.08
N ARG A 34 3.04 -16.03 5.04
CA ARG A 34 2.68 -17.13 4.12
C ARG A 34 2.54 -16.71 2.66
N ASN A 35 2.25 -15.45 2.39
CA ASN A 35 1.87 -14.99 1.06
C ASN A 35 2.77 -13.89 0.48
N ALA A 36 3.62 -13.30 1.30
CA ALA A 36 4.51 -12.22 0.89
C ALA A 36 5.96 -12.64 1.06
N GLN A 37 6.78 -12.37 0.05
CA GLN A 37 8.23 -12.55 0.11
C GLN A 37 8.92 -11.51 1.00
N THR A 38 8.20 -10.47 1.42
CA THR A 38 8.75 -9.35 2.19
C THR A 38 8.17 -9.30 3.61
N SER A 39 9.02 -9.40 4.62
CA SER A 39 8.67 -9.27 6.04
C SER A 39 8.84 -7.83 6.52
N ASP A 40 7.98 -6.92 6.07
CA ASP A 40 7.93 -5.57 6.64
C ASP A 40 7.39 -5.64 8.08
N PRO A 41 8.16 -5.24 9.09
CA PRO A 41 7.79 -5.44 10.49
C PRO A 41 6.57 -4.63 10.94
N GLY A 42 6.19 -3.57 10.23
CA GLY A 42 5.04 -2.72 10.58
C GLY A 42 3.73 -3.09 9.87
N ARG A 43 3.77 -3.96 8.86
CA ARG A 43 2.61 -4.20 7.99
C ARG A 43 1.45 -4.94 8.67
N ALA A 44 1.75 -5.81 9.60
CA ALA A 44 0.72 -6.51 10.36
C ALA A 44 -0.08 -5.55 11.24
N GLU A 45 0.61 -4.62 11.89
CA GLU A 45 -0.02 -3.58 12.69
C GLU A 45 -0.83 -2.61 11.82
N GLU A 46 -0.29 -2.20 10.66
CA GLU A 46 -0.99 -1.36 9.68
C GLU A 46 -2.29 -2.03 9.20
N ALA A 47 -2.25 -3.33 8.88
CA ALA A 47 -3.44 -4.07 8.47
C ALA A 47 -4.52 -4.12 9.57
N VAL A 48 -4.12 -4.26 10.81
CA VAL A 48 -5.05 -4.29 11.94
C VAL A 48 -5.61 -2.88 12.21
N GLN A 49 -4.80 -1.83 12.14
CA GLN A 49 -5.27 -0.46 12.28
C GLN A 49 -6.29 -0.09 11.19
N GLU A 50 -6.02 -0.47 9.94
CA GLU A 50 -6.96 -0.27 8.84
C GLU A 50 -8.26 -1.06 9.04
N ALA A 51 -8.18 -2.30 9.52
CA ALA A 51 -9.37 -3.09 9.83
C ALA A 51 -10.24 -2.46 10.93
N PHE A 52 -9.63 -1.85 11.94
CA PHE A 52 -10.37 -1.09 12.96
C PHE A 52 -10.93 0.24 12.44
N ALA A 53 -10.25 0.91 11.51
CA ALA A 53 -10.80 2.08 10.82
C ALA A 53 -12.03 1.72 9.99
N ILE A 54 -12.00 0.57 9.30
CA ILE A 54 -13.17 0.02 8.59
C ILE A 54 -14.28 -0.36 9.57
N ALA A 55 -13.95 -1.01 10.70
CA ALA A 55 -14.91 -1.35 11.74
C ALA A 55 -15.61 -0.12 12.31
N TRP A 56 -14.86 0.96 12.50
CA TRP A 56 -15.42 2.24 12.92
C TRP A 56 -16.37 2.84 11.88
N SER A 57 -16.01 2.81 10.61
CA SER A 57 -16.83 3.34 9.52
C SER A 57 -18.07 2.49 9.23
N LYS A 58 -18.01 1.19 9.56
CA LYS A 58 -19.06 0.18 9.33
C LYS A 58 -19.56 -0.45 10.63
N TRP A 59 -19.67 0.37 11.67
CA TRP A 59 -20.04 -0.11 13.00
C TRP A 59 -21.40 -0.82 13.01
N GLU A 60 -22.35 -0.42 12.17
CA GLU A 60 -23.66 -1.07 12.02
C GLU A 60 -23.51 -2.51 11.57
N ASP A 61 -22.71 -2.76 10.54
CA ASP A 61 -22.43 -4.11 10.03
C ASP A 61 -21.68 -4.96 11.08
N LEU A 62 -20.73 -4.34 11.80
CA LEU A 62 -19.96 -4.99 12.85
C LEU A 62 -20.87 -5.50 13.98
N PHE A 63 -21.78 -4.66 14.48
CA PHE A 63 -22.64 -4.99 15.61
C PHE A 63 -23.90 -5.76 15.19
N ALA A 64 -24.30 -5.72 13.92
CA ALA A 64 -25.32 -6.63 13.37
C ALA A 64 -24.77 -8.06 13.20
N SER A 65 -23.46 -8.24 13.19
CA SER A 65 -22.85 -9.57 13.08
C SER A 65 -23.06 -10.39 14.34
N PRO A 66 -23.47 -11.67 14.24
CA PRO A 66 -23.57 -12.56 15.39
C PRO A 66 -22.21 -12.85 16.04
N ASN A 67 -21.11 -12.56 15.35
CA ASN A 67 -19.74 -12.72 15.84
C ASN A 67 -18.89 -11.52 15.40
N PRO A 68 -18.89 -10.40 16.15
CA PRO A 68 -18.10 -9.22 15.85
C PRO A 68 -16.58 -9.50 15.77
N ALA A 69 -16.07 -10.38 16.62
CA ALA A 69 -14.67 -10.80 16.56
C ALA A 69 -14.34 -11.51 15.23
N GLY A 70 -15.19 -12.44 14.79
CA GLY A 70 -15.05 -13.11 13.49
C GLY A 70 -15.11 -12.14 12.31
N TRP A 71 -15.98 -11.13 12.40
CA TRP A 71 -16.05 -10.05 11.41
C TRP A 71 -14.73 -9.28 11.30
N LEU A 72 -14.08 -8.97 12.44
CA LEU A 72 -12.77 -8.33 12.47
C LEU A 72 -11.69 -9.21 11.83
N TYR A 73 -11.64 -10.52 12.13
CA TYR A 73 -10.69 -11.43 11.50
C TYR A 73 -10.87 -11.50 9.97
N ASN A 74 -12.12 -11.52 9.49
CA ASN A 74 -12.40 -11.47 8.05
C ASN A 74 -11.97 -10.14 7.43
N THR A 75 -12.18 -9.02 8.13
CA THR A 75 -11.77 -7.71 7.67
C THR A 75 -10.26 -7.61 7.58
N VAL A 76 -9.50 -8.06 8.59
CA VAL A 76 -8.03 -8.14 8.55
C VAL A 76 -7.56 -9.01 7.38
N ASN A 77 -8.17 -10.17 7.15
CA ASN A 77 -7.83 -11.02 6.01
C ASN A 77 -8.01 -10.29 4.68
N ASN A 78 -9.11 -9.55 4.51
CA ASN A 78 -9.37 -8.79 3.30
C ASN A 78 -8.36 -7.64 3.11
N VAL A 79 -8.02 -6.92 4.18
CA VAL A 79 -6.99 -5.86 4.14
C VAL A 79 -5.64 -6.44 3.75
N VAL A 80 -5.20 -7.53 4.38
CA VAL A 80 -3.95 -8.22 4.05
C VAL A 80 -3.92 -8.68 2.58
N ARG A 81 -5.02 -9.26 2.09
CA ARG A 81 -5.13 -9.66 0.68
C ARG A 81 -4.99 -8.47 -0.28
N ASN A 82 -5.57 -7.33 0.06
CA ASN A 82 -5.44 -6.12 -0.74
C ASN A 82 -4.00 -5.57 -0.71
N MET A 83 -3.34 -5.62 0.43
CA MET A 83 -1.92 -5.25 0.57
C MET A 83 -1.03 -6.13 -0.32
N ILE A 84 -1.22 -7.45 -0.29
CA ILE A 84 -0.46 -8.40 -1.11
C ILE A 84 -0.69 -8.14 -2.61
N ARG A 85 -1.95 -7.91 -3.02
CA ARG A 85 -2.26 -7.57 -4.43
C ARG A 85 -1.58 -6.26 -4.86
N ALA A 86 -1.59 -5.26 -4.00
CA ALA A 86 -0.92 -3.99 -4.26
C ALA A 86 0.59 -4.19 -4.45
N ASP A 87 1.24 -5.02 -3.64
CA ASP A 87 2.67 -5.32 -3.78
C ASP A 87 2.98 -6.07 -5.08
N GLN A 88 2.15 -7.05 -5.44
CA GLN A 88 2.29 -7.77 -6.72
C GLN A 88 2.14 -6.83 -7.93
N GLN A 89 1.18 -5.91 -7.88
CA GLN A 89 1.04 -4.88 -8.92
C GLN A 89 2.26 -3.96 -8.98
N TRP A 90 2.81 -3.60 -7.82
CA TRP A 90 4.03 -2.82 -7.72
C TRP A 90 5.22 -3.52 -8.37
N ALA A 91 5.46 -4.78 -8.03
CA ALA A 91 6.53 -5.59 -8.62
C ALA A 91 6.38 -5.68 -10.14
N SER A 92 5.14 -5.91 -10.64
CA SER A 92 4.86 -5.93 -12.08
C SER A 92 5.15 -4.60 -12.77
N ARG A 93 4.75 -3.47 -12.17
CA ARG A 93 5.02 -2.12 -12.71
C ARG A 93 6.52 -1.81 -12.72
N LEU A 94 7.25 -2.21 -11.70
CA LEU A 94 8.70 -2.03 -11.63
C LEU A 94 9.42 -2.82 -12.72
N LEU A 95 9.00 -4.06 -12.99
CA LEU A 95 9.52 -4.88 -14.09
C LEU A 95 9.24 -4.23 -15.45
N GLN A 96 8.04 -3.72 -15.67
CA GLN A 96 7.68 -3.04 -16.91
C GLN A 96 8.50 -1.76 -17.12
N ALA A 97 8.68 -0.95 -16.05
CA ALA A 97 9.50 0.26 -16.11
C ALA A 97 10.97 -0.08 -16.43
N GLN A 98 11.53 -1.11 -15.79
CA GLN A 98 12.89 -1.57 -16.07
C GLN A 98 13.05 -2.05 -17.52
N ALA A 99 12.10 -2.81 -18.05
CA ALA A 99 12.10 -3.27 -19.43
C ALA A 99 12.05 -2.09 -20.43
N ALA A 100 11.21 -1.09 -20.15
CA ALA A 100 11.12 0.12 -20.98
C ALA A 100 12.43 0.91 -21.00
N LEU A 101 13.08 1.08 -19.85
CA LEU A 101 14.38 1.76 -19.73
C LEU A 101 15.52 0.99 -20.42
N SER A 102 15.44 -0.35 -20.51
CA SER A 102 16.45 -1.18 -21.16
C SER A 102 16.36 -1.16 -22.69
N HIS A 103 15.22 -0.76 -23.27
CA HIS A 103 14.96 -0.84 -24.72
C HIS A 103 15.00 0.50 -25.45
N GLN A 104 14.98 1.65 -24.75
CA GLN A 104 15.13 2.96 -25.37
C GLN A 104 15.82 3.92 -24.39
N PRO A 105 16.82 4.72 -24.84
CA PRO A 105 17.21 5.90 -24.11
C PRO A 105 15.99 6.82 -24.04
N PHE A 106 15.46 7.04 -22.83
CA PHE A 106 14.35 7.95 -22.58
C PHE A 106 14.76 9.35 -23.08
N GLN A 107 14.17 9.80 -24.18
CA GLN A 107 14.22 11.18 -24.58
C GLN A 107 12.93 11.85 -24.07
N PRO A 108 13.02 12.73 -23.07
CA PRO A 108 11.86 13.50 -22.65
C PRO A 108 11.34 14.34 -23.82
N PRO A 109 10.01 14.46 -23.98
CA PRO A 109 9.45 15.32 -25.01
C PRO A 109 9.97 16.75 -24.83
N PRO A 110 10.28 17.47 -25.92
CA PRO A 110 10.80 18.85 -25.86
C PRO A 110 9.76 19.75 -25.16
N GLY A 111 10.18 20.35 -24.03
CA GLY A 111 9.34 21.22 -23.19
C GLY A 111 8.79 20.56 -21.92
N ALA A 112 9.06 19.29 -21.66
CA ALA A 112 8.86 18.70 -20.35
C ALA A 112 10.14 18.90 -19.54
N ASP A 113 10.22 20.00 -18.80
CA ASP A 113 11.17 20.14 -17.66
C ASP A 113 10.70 19.19 -16.54
N LEU A 114 10.66 17.90 -16.87
CA LEU A 114 10.51 16.86 -15.89
C LEU A 114 11.89 16.70 -15.27
N GLU A 115 12.10 17.35 -14.13
CA GLU A 115 13.16 17.04 -13.19
C GLU A 115 12.97 15.60 -12.64
N LEU A 116 12.93 14.61 -13.56
CA LEU A 116 12.83 13.20 -13.22
C LEU A 116 14.11 12.69 -12.56
N GLU A 117 15.24 13.32 -12.83
CA GLU A 117 16.51 12.97 -12.21
C GLU A 117 16.59 13.28 -10.69
N GLY A 118 15.66 14.08 -10.15
CA GLY A 118 15.60 14.38 -8.70
C GLY A 118 14.55 13.61 -7.92
N LEU A 119 13.63 12.86 -8.57
CA LEU A 119 12.47 12.29 -7.89
C LEU A 119 12.70 10.90 -7.30
N VAL A 120 13.52 10.06 -7.94
CA VAL A 120 13.91 8.74 -7.43
C VAL A 120 15.38 8.52 -7.76
N SER A 121 16.23 8.36 -6.75
CA SER A 121 17.65 8.10 -6.97
C SER A 121 17.86 6.66 -7.48
N GLN A 122 18.98 6.43 -8.18
CA GLN A 122 19.36 5.09 -8.63
C GLN A 122 19.46 4.11 -7.44
N GLU A 123 19.96 4.58 -6.29
CA GLU A 123 20.02 3.80 -5.06
C GLU A 123 18.64 3.37 -4.54
N ASP A 124 17.64 4.25 -4.66
CA ASP A 124 16.25 3.94 -4.25
C ASP A 124 15.62 2.91 -5.21
N LEU A 125 15.93 2.97 -6.51
CA LEU A 125 15.52 1.97 -7.50
C LEU A 125 16.16 0.60 -7.23
N ASP A 126 17.46 0.59 -6.95
CA ASP A 126 18.19 -0.64 -6.64
C ASP A 126 17.69 -1.27 -5.34
N LEU A 127 17.34 -0.46 -4.35
CA LEU A 127 16.73 -0.93 -3.11
C LEU A 127 15.39 -1.63 -3.38
N LEU A 128 14.51 -1.02 -4.19
CA LEU A 128 13.23 -1.63 -4.55
C LEU A 128 13.43 -2.92 -5.38
N LYS A 129 14.40 -2.93 -6.29
CA LYS A 129 14.73 -4.09 -7.10
C LYS A 129 15.15 -5.28 -6.22
N ARG A 130 16.05 -5.05 -5.27
CA ARG A 130 16.53 -6.07 -4.34
C ARG A 130 15.38 -6.64 -3.49
N LEU A 131 14.47 -5.79 -2.99
CA LEU A 131 13.29 -6.21 -2.22
C LEU A 131 12.27 -6.98 -3.05
N TYR A 132 11.90 -6.47 -4.23
CA TYR A 132 10.72 -6.95 -4.98
C TYR A 132 11.05 -7.90 -6.13
N LEU A 133 12.25 -7.85 -6.69
CA LEU A 133 12.66 -8.68 -7.82
C LEU A 133 13.65 -9.76 -7.41
N GLU A 134 14.58 -9.45 -6.49
CA GLU A 134 15.59 -10.40 -6.02
C GLU A 134 15.13 -11.15 -4.77
N GLY A 135 14.02 -10.73 -4.15
CA GLY A 135 13.37 -11.42 -3.04
C GLY A 135 14.10 -11.29 -1.70
N MET A 136 14.97 -10.28 -1.55
CA MET A 136 15.64 -10.02 -0.29
C MET A 136 14.65 -9.57 0.79
N THR A 137 14.88 -10.00 2.00
CA THR A 137 14.08 -9.59 3.15
C THR A 137 14.52 -8.23 3.68
N TYR A 138 13.63 -7.55 4.41
CA TYR A 138 13.99 -6.29 5.11
C TYR A 138 15.10 -6.49 6.13
N GLU A 139 15.25 -7.68 6.71
CA GLU A 139 16.30 -8.02 7.66
C GLU A 139 17.66 -8.10 6.97
N GLU A 140 17.75 -8.82 5.85
CA GLU A 140 18.96 -8.94 5.05
C GLU A 140 19.43 -7.59 4.52
N LEU A 141 18.51 -6.82 3.95
CA LEU A 141 18.82 -5.48 3.45
C LEU A 141 19.23 -4.49 4.54
N ALA A 142 18.55 -4.55 5.70
CA ALA A 142 18.91 -3.70 6.83
C ALA A 142 20.31 -4.02 7.36
N ALA A 143 20.68 -5.30 7.38
CA ALA A 143 22.01 -5.75 7.76
C ALA A 143 23.08 -5.26 6.77
N GLU A 144 22.83 -5.36 5.47
CA GLU A 144 23.76 -4.89 4.44
C GLU A 144 23.92 -3.36 4.42
N GLU A 145 22.81 -2.62 4.53
CA GLU A 145 22.82 -1.14 4.56
C GLU A 145 23.23 -0.58 5.94
N ASN A 146 23.48 -1.44 6.92
CA ASN A 146 23.78 -1.07 8.31
C ASN A 146 22.70 -0.15 8.93
N LEU A 147 21.44 -0.42 8.61
CA LEU A 147 20.25 0.32 9.05
C LEU A 147 19.38 -0.53 9.96
N ASN A 148 18.52 0.14 10.75
CA ASN A 148 17.43 -0.55 11.44
C ASN A 148 16.31 -0.91 10.45
N GLN A 149 15.69 -2.10 10.60
CA GLN A 149 14.57 -2.55 9.76
C GLN A 149 13.43 -1.52 9.64
N ASN A 150 13.08 -0.86 10.75
CA ASN A 150 12.02 0.16 10.76
C ASN A 150 12.43 1.40 9.93
N THR A 151 13.70 1.77 9.97
CA THR A 151 14.25 2.87 9.17
C THR A 151 14.21 2.52 7.69
N LEU A 152 14.59 1.30 7.34
CA LEU A 152 14.53 0.80 5.97
C LEU A 152 13.08 0.75 5.46
N ALA A 153 12.15 0.22 6.26
CA ALA A 153 10.73 0.16 5.92
C ALA A 153 10.15 1.56 5.67
N ALA A 154 10.49 2.53 6.52
CA ALA A 154 10.08 3.93 6.33
C ALA A 154 10.70 4.56 5.06
N ARG A 155 11.94 4.20 4.70
CA ARG A 155 12.58 4.62 3.44
C ARG A 155 11.82 4.05 2.25
N VAL A 156 11.57 2.75 2.23
CA VAL A 156 10.82 2.06 1.16
C VAL A 156 9.42 2.65 0.99
N ARG A 157 8.70 2.92 2.09
CA ARG A 157 7.39 3.56 2.05
C ARG A 157 7.44 4.94 1.38
N ARG A 158 8.43 5.77 1.72
CA ARG A 158 8.61 7.09 1.08
C ARG A 158 8.90 6.98 -0.41
N ILE A 159 9.75 6.03 -0.80
CA ILE A 159 10.07 5.79 -2.20
C ILE A 159 8.81 5.38 -2.97
N LYS A 160 8.02 4.43 -2.45
CA LYS A 160 6.75 4.02 -3.06
C LYS A 160 5.78 5.17 -3.26
N LEU A 161 5.64 6.06 -2.28
CA LEU A 161 4.76 7.23 -2.38
C LEU A 161 5.22 8.21 -3.47
N ARG A 162 6.54 8.44 -3.61
CA ARG A 162 7.10 9.25 -4.70
C ARG A 162 6.81 8.63 -6.06
N PHE A 163 7.04 7.33 -6.21
CA PHE A 163 6.74 6.60 -7.43
C PHE A 163 5.26 6.67 -7.82
N GLN A 164 4.34 6.52 -6.87
CA GLN A 164 2.90 6.62 -7.12
C GLN A 164 2.50 8.01 -7.63
N LYS A 165 3.14 9.05 -7.10
CA LYS A 165 2.89 10.43 -7.56
C LYS A 165 3.31 10.59 -9.02
N ILE A 166 4.53 10.16 -9.34
CA ILE A 166 5.08 10.23 -10.72
C ILE A 166 4.19 9.44 -11.69
N TYR A 167 3.79 8.22 -11.31
CA TYR A 167 2.98 7.37 -12.19
C TYR A 167 1.61 7.97 -12.49
N ARG A 168 0.97 8.60 -11.51
CA ARG A 168 -0.29 9.34 -11.71
C ARG A 168 -0.12 10.53 -12.64
N GLU A 169 0.98 11.26 -12.53
CA GLU A 169 1.29 12.37 -13.42
C GLU A 169 1.49 11.91 -14.87
N ILE A 170 2.17 10.77 -15.06
CA ILE A 170 2.38 10.17 -16.39
C ILE A 170 1.07 9.63 -16.99
N GLU A 171 0.21 8.96 -16.20
CA GLU A 171 -1.09 8.47 -16.67
C GLU A 171 -2.01 9.64 -17.09
N HIS A 172 -1.99 10.75 -16.38
CA HIS A 172 -2.73 11.96 -16.77
C HIS A 172 -2.24 12.59 -18.08
N PHE A 173 -0.95 12.39 -18.43
CA PHE A 173 -0.40 12.87 -19.71
C PHE A 173 -0.69 11.91 -20.89
N SER A 174 -1.00 10.65 -20.60
CA SER A 174 -1.23 9.63 -21.62
C SER A 174 -2.68 9.52 -22.10
N ASP A 175 -3.62 10.21 -21.46
CA ASP A 175 -4.99 10.32 -21.93
C ASP A 175 -5.08 11.45 -22.97
N PRO A 176 -5.26 11.12 -24.29
CA PRO A 176 -5.51 12.16 -25.29
C PRO A 176 -6.83 12.86 -24.94
N PRO A 177 -6.93 14.19 -25.11
CA PRO A 177 -8.15 14.93 -24.81
C PRO A 177 -9.31 14.31 -25.61
N CYS A 178 -10.28 13.78 -24.88
CA CYS A 178 -11.52 13.23 -25.43
C CYS A 178 -12.12 14.28 -26.36
N LYS A 179 -12.05 14.05 -27.68
CA LYS A 179 -12.73 14.90 -28.68
C LYS A 179 -14.22 14.80 -28.37
N LYS A 180 -14.75 15.85 -27.76
CA LYS A 180 -16.19 16.09 -27.74
C LYS A 180 -16.62 16.17 -29.21
N SER A 181 -17.29 15.14 -29.68
CA SER A 181 -17.98 15.14 -30.95
C SER A 181 -19.11 16.17 -30.85
N ASP A 182 -18.88 17.37 -31.41
CA ASP A 182 -19.93 18.31 -31.77
C ASP A 182 -20.82 17.62 -32.81
N THR A 183 -21.89 17.03 -32.36
CA THR A 183 -23.01 16.68 -33.24
C THR A 183 -23.86 17.91 -33.31
N ALA A 184 -23.45 18.84 -34.18
CA ALA A 184 -24.32 19.94 -34.63
C ALA A 184 -25.41 19.34 -35.52
N ARG A 185 -26.62 19.68 -35.14
CA ARG A 185 -27.89 19.48 -35.88
C ARG A 185 -27.82 20.01 -37.32
N HIS A 186 -28.37 19.24 -38.21
CA HIS A 186 -29.24 19.76 -39.27
C HIS A 186 -30.42 18.82 -39.40
#